data_d859f6b6f714fd84d3ce2820904e50f8
#
_entry.id   d859f6b6f714fd84d3ce2820904e50f8
#
_cell.length_a   1.000
_cell.length_b   1.000
_cell.length_c   1.000
_cell.angle_alpha   90.00
_cell.angle_beta   90.00
_cell.angle_gamma   90.00
#
_symmetry.space_group_name_H-M   'P 1'
#
loop_
_entity.id
_entity.type
_entity.pdbx_description
1 polymer ?
#
loop_
_entity_poly.entity_id
_entity_poly.type
_entity_poly.pdbx_seq_one_letter_code
_entity_poly.pdbx_strand_id
1 'polypeptide(L)'
;MARPVTLCTMQWGDLPLEVVCEKAKSFGFDGVELGLPSHLDVRRTDPEYYRNIKATLDKYDLKLFCISNHLIGQAICDNIDQRHKSVLPDYIWGDGDPEGVHRRAAENMIQAAHAAKMLGIDTVAG
;
A
#
# COMPACT_ATOMS: atom_id res chain seq x y z
N MET A 1 -18.80 -19.73 -9.22
CA MET A 1 -17.74 -19.42 -8.23
C MET A 1 -17.92 -17.97 -7.79
N ALA A 2 -18.07 -17.72 -6.50
CA ALA A 2 -18.17 -16.34 -6.01
C ALA A 2 -16.82 -15.63 -6.18
N ARG A 3 -16.82 -14.35 -6.53
CA ARG A 3 -15.60 -13.54 -6.57
C ARG A 3 -15.17 -13.22 -5.13
N PRO A 4 -13.86 -13.24 -4.82
CA PRO A 4 -13.38 -12.83 -3.51
C PRO A 4 -13.71 -11.35 -3.25
N VAL A 5 -14.06 -11.05 -2.00
CA VAL A 5 -14.29 -9.69 -1.53
C VAL A 5 -13.13 -9.27 -0.64
N THR A 6 -12.50 -8.17 -0.97
CA THR A 6 -11.31 -7.68 -0.26
C THR A 6 -11.59 -6.35 0.44
N LEU A 7 -10.89 -6.13 1.54
CA LEU A 7 -10.88 -4.87 2.26
C LEU A 7 -9.62 -4.08 1.91
N CYS A 8 -9.77 -2.82 1.50
CA CYS A 8 -8.65 -1.89 1.43
C CYS A 8 -8.27 -1.45 2.84
N THR A 9 -7.05 -1.74 3.27
CA THR A 9 -6.62 -1.48 4.65
C THR A 9 -6.45 -0.01 5.00
N MET A 10 -6.39 0.88 4.00
CA MET A 10 -6.31 2.34 4.20
C MET A 10 -7.49 2.92 4.98
N GLN A 11 -8.65 2.24 4.99
CA GLN A 11 -9.81 2.67 5.77
C GLN A 11 -9.52 2.75 7.28
N TRP A 12 -8.55 1.98 7.74
CA TRP A 12 -8.07 1.96 9.12
C TRP A 12 -6.55 2.11 9.18
N GLY A 13 -6.03 3.09 8.45
CA GLY A 13 -4.59 3.34 8.35
C GLY A 13 -3.91 3.75 9.67
N ASP A 14 -4.69 4.08 10.67
CA ASP A 14 -4.27 4.40 12.04
C ASP A 14 -4.14 3.17 12.95
N LEU A 15 -4.66 2.00 12.51
CA LEU A 15 -4.60 0.75 13.27
C LEU A 15 -3.41 -0.12 12.83
N PRO A 16 -2.84 -0.94 13.73
CA PRO A 16 -1.88 -1.95 13.34
C PRO A 16 -2.46 -2.96 12.34
N LEU A 17 -1.65 -3.45 11.39
CA LEU A 17 -2.09 -4.41 10.38
C LEU A 17 -2.79 -5.64 10.98
N GLU A 18 -2.27 -6.16 12.11
CA GLU A 18 -2.87 -7.32 12.79
C GLU A 18 -4.31 -7.06 13.22
N VAL A 19 -4.59 -5.87 13.78
CA VAL A 19 -5.95 -5.47 14.19
C VAL A 19 -6.88 -5.34 12.97
N VAL A 20 -6.36 -4.78 11.87
CA VAL A 20 -7.12 -4.68 10.61
C VAL A 20 -7.45 -6.07 10.06
N CYS A 21 -6.50 -7.00 10.09
CA CYS A 21 -6.72 -8.39 9.65
C CYS A 21 -7.76 -9.11 10.51
N GLU A 22 -7.71 -8.95 11.83
CA GLU A 22 -8.72 -9.50 12.73
C GLU A 22 -10.13 -9.00 12.39
N LYS A 23 -10.27 -7.68 12.20
CA LYS A 23 -11.54 -7.07 11.79
C LYS A 23 -12.00 -7.55 10.42
N ALA A 24 -11.12 -7.55 9.43
CA ALA A 24 -11.44 -8.01 8.08
C ALA A 24 -11.98 -9.44 8.10
N LYS A 25 -11.31 -10.33 8.84
CA LYS A 25 -11.78 -11.71 8.98
C LYS A 25 -13.11 -11.81 9.69
N SER A 26 -13.31 -11.05 10.78
CA SER A 26 -14.58 -11.06 11.53
C SER A 26 -15.78 -10.57 10.70
N PHE A 27 -15.54 -9.70 9.72
CA PHE A 27 -16.57 -9.21 8.80
C PHE A 27 -16.77 -10.10 7.57
N GLY A 28 -16.00 -11.19 7.43
CA GLY A 28 -16.16 -12.16 6.37
C GLY A 28 -15.47 -11.80 5.05
N PHE A 29 -14.47 -10.93 5.07
CA PHE A 29 -13.64 -10.68 3.90
C PHE A 29 -12.76 -11.88 3.57
N ASP A 30 -12.55 -12.12 2.28
CA ASP A 30 -11.68 -13.19 1.75
C ASP A 30 -10.21 -12.79 1.75
N GLY A 31 -9.94 -11.50 1.79
CA GLY A 31 -8.58 -10.97 1.74
C GLY A 31 -8.50 -9.48 1.93
N VAL A 32 -7.32 -8.93 1.67
CA VAL A 32 -7.04 -7.51 1.80
C VAL A 32 -6.32 -6.95 0.58
N GLU A 33 -6.43 -5.65 0.42
CA GLU A 33 -5.60 -4.79 -0.40
C GLU A 33 -4.78 -3.93 0.56
N LEU A 34 -3.45 -4.08 0.56
CA LEU A 34 -2.57 -3.35 1.47
C LEU A 34 -2.38 -1.91 1.01
N GLY A 35 -2.79 -0.96 1.85
CA GLY A 35 -2.67 0.46 1.60
C GLY A 35 -1.33 1.05 2.01
N LEU A 36 -0.74 1.86 1.12
CA LEU A 36 0.46 2.63 1.39
C LEU A 36 0.11 4.04 1.90
N PRO A 37 0.93 4.59 2.77
CA PRO A 37 2.09 3.99 3.45
C PRO A 37 1.75 3.26 4.75
N SER A 38 0.47 3.19 5.12
CA SER A 38 0.02 2.81 6.46
C SER A 38 0.39 1.38 6.86
N HIS A 39 0.19 0.42 5.95
CA HIS A 39 0.37 -1.00 6.27
C HIS A 39 1.47 -1.67 5.46
N LEU A 40 2.10 -0.94 4.55
CA LEU A 40 3.22 -1.42 3.74
C LEU A 40 4.19 -0.27 3.45
N ASP A 41 5.44 -0.43 3.87
CA ASP A 41 6.53 0.45 3.47
C ASP A 41 7.33 -0.20 2.33
N VAL A 42 7.01 0.21 1.11
CA VAL A 42 7.63 -0.34 -0.12
C VAL A 42 9.10 0.03 -0.29
N ARG A 43 9.63 0.94 0.53
CA ARG A 43 11.06 1.31 0.55
C ARG A 43 11.90 0.25 1.28
N ARG A 44 11.26 -0.63 2.04
CA ARG A 44 11.91 -1.77 2.71
C ARG A 44 12.35 -2.79 1.68
N THR A 45 13.57 -3.29 1.85
CA THR A 45 14.17 -4.32 0.96
C THR A 45 14.48 -5.61 1.68
N ASP A 46 14.31 -5.65 3.01
CA ASP A 46 14.63 -6.83 3.80
C ASP A 46 13.52 -7.90 3.66
N PRO A 47 13.90 -9.15 3.33
CA PRO A 47 12.90 -10.21 3.11
C PRO A 47 12.11 -10.59 4.35
N GLU A 48 12.65 -10.36 5.55
CA GLU A 48 11.97 -10.68 6.80
C GLU A 48 10.75 -9.80 7.01
N TYR A 49 10.83 -8.52 6.66
CA TYR A 49 9.69 -7.61 6.69
C TYR A 49 8.50 -8.15 5.90
N TYR A 50 8.73 -8.60 4.68
CA TYR A 50 7.68 -9.15 3.82
C TYR A 50 7.16 -10.51 4.31
N ARG A 51 8.04 -11.35 4.87
CA ARG A 51 7.61 -12.62 5.50
C ARG A 51 6.69 -12.36 6.69
N ASN A 52 6.97 -11.36 7.50
CA ASN A 52 6.14 -11.01 8.66
C ASN A 52 4.75 -10.52 8.23
N ILE A 53 4.65 -9.73 7.17
CA ILE A 53 3.35 -9.34 6.60
C ILE A 53 2.57 -10.57 6.16
N LYS A 54 3.19 -11.48 5.40
CA LYS A 54 2.55 -12.72 4.94
C LYS A 54 2.10 -13.58 6.11
N ALA A 55 2.94 -13.75 7.12
CA ALA A 55 2.60 -14.52 8.33
C ALA A 55 1.40 -13.92 9.07
N THR A 56 1.29 -12.58 9.12
CA THR A 56 0.12 -11.90 9.71
C THR A 56 -1.14 -12.21 8.92
N LEU A 57 -1.09 -12.14 7.59
CA LEU A 57 -2.24 -12.47 6.74
C LEU A 57 -2.65 -13.94 6.86
N ASP A 58 -1.67 -14.84 6.85
CA ASP A 58 -1.89 -16.28 6.98
C ASP A 58 -2.53 -16.64 8.34
N LYS A 59 -2.11 -15.97 9.42
CA LYS A 59 -2.68 -16.16 10.77
C LYS A 59 -4.20 -15.93 10.79
N TYR A 60 -4.70 -15.01 9.97
CA TYR A 60 -6.14 -14.68 9.88
C TYR A 60 -6.81 -15.32 8.66
N ASP A 61 -6.13 -16.21 7.93
CA ASP A 61 -6.64 -16.84 6.71
C ASP A 61 -7.19 -15.78 5.72
N LEU A 62 -6.39 -14.74 5.48
CA LEU A 62 -6.67 -13.67 4.53
C LEU A 62 -5.70 -13.72 3.36
N LYS A 63 -6.21 -13.57 2.15
CA LYS A 63 -5.39 -13.48 0.94
C LYS A 63 -5.00 -12.04 0.64
N LEU A 64 -3.81 -11.86 0.09
CA LEU A 64 -3.39 -10.58 -0.47
C LEU A 64 -3.63 -10.59 -1.98
N PHE A 65 -4.40 -9.63 -2.46
CA PHE A 65 -4.74 -9.51 -3.88
C PHE A 65 -4.09 -8.32 -4.57
N CYS A 66 -3.85 -7.25 -3.82
CA CYS A 66 -3.38 -5.99 -4.39
C CYS A 66 -2.60 -5.15 -3.37
N ILE A 67 -1.67 -4.34 -3.86
CA ILE A 67 -1.12 -3.20 -3.15
C ILE A 67 -1.83 -1.95 -3.65
N SER A 68 -2.32 -1.10 -2.74
CA SER A 68 -2.94 0.18 -3.06
C SER A 68 -1.96 1.31 -2.89
N ASN A 69 -1.51 1.90 -3.99
CA ASN A 69 -0.58 3.04 -4.03
C ASN A 69 -1.18 4.27 -4.73
N HIS A 70 -2.50 4.37 -4.80
CA HIS A 70 -3.17 5.40 -5.59
C HIS A 70 -2.92 6.83 -5.08
N LEU A 71 -2.71 7.05 -3.77
CA LEU A 71 -2.40 8.38 -3.24
C LEU A 71 -1.06 8.93 -3.78
N ILE A 72 -0.08 8.05 -3.96
CA ILE A 72 1.23 8.44 -4.49
C ILE A 72 1.23 8.34 -6.02
N GLY A 73 0.60 7.30 -6.56
CA GLY A 73 0.57 7.05 -8.01
C GLY A 73 -0.05 8.21 -8.79
N GLN A 74 -1.13 8.81 -8.29
CA GLN A 74 -1.74 9.99 -8.94
C GLN A 74 -0.75 11.16 -9.07
N ALA A 75 0.19 11.32 -8.12
CA ALA A 75 1.15 12.41 -8.14
C ALA A 75 2.22 12.29 -9.25
N ILE A 76 2.25 11.20 -10.00
CA ILE A 76 3.17 11.04 -11.14
C ILE A 76 2.82 12.01 -12.27
N CYS A 77 1.53 12.26 -12.49
CA CYS A 77 1.04 13.05 -13.61
C CYS A 77 0.17 14.25 -13.21
N ASP A 78 -0.11 14.45 -11.93
CA ASP A 78 -0.93 15.56 -11.45
C ASP A 78 -0.23 16.91 -11.56
N ASN A 79 -1.01 17.98 -11.66
CA ASN A 79 -0.50 19.36 -11.48
C ASN A 79 -0.23 19.61 -10.00
N ILE A 80 0.99 19.38 -9.56
CA ILE A 80 1.39 19.47 -8.16
C ILE A 80 1.29 20.92 -7.65
N ASP A 81 0.56 21.08 -6.55
CA ASP A 81 0.42 22.34 -5.82
C ASP A 81 0.35 22.09 -4.29
N GLN A 82 0.15 23.15 -3.51
CA GLN A 82 0.16 23.09 -2.04
C GLN A 82 -0.89 22.14 -1.43
N ARG A 83 -1.95 21.80 -2.13
CA ARG A 83 -2.97 20.86 -1.67
C ARG A 83 -2.40 19.46 -1.51
N HIS A 84 -1.43 19.08 -2.35
CA HIS A 84 -0.79 17.78 -2.31
C HIS A 84 0.05 17.56 -1.04
N LYS A 85 0.49 18.64 -0.38
CA LYS A 85 1.26 18.55 0.86
C LYS A 85 0.52 17.82 1.98
N SER A 86 -0.79 17.93 2.04
CA SER A 86 -1.61 17.27 3.05
C SER A 86 -1.93 15.82 2.75
N VAL A 87 -1.72 15.39 1.50
CA VAL A 87 -2.08 14.06 0.99
C VAL A 87 -0.85 13.17 0.84
N LEU A 88 0.25 13.75 0.36
CA LEU A 88 1.47 13.01 0.08
C LEU A 88 2.33 12.85 1.34
N PRO A 89 2.96 11.69 1.55
CA PRO A 89 3.97 11.54 2.59
C PRO A 89 5.15 12.49 2.38
N ASP A 90 5.81 12.91 3.46
CA ASP A 90 6.92 13.85 3.41
C ASP A 90 8.05 13.42 2.47
N TYR A 91 8.34 12.11 2.41
CA TYR A 91 9.39 11.57 1.53
C TYR A 91 9.02 11.63 0.04
N ILE A 92 7.74 11.83 -0.30
CA ILE A 92 7.28 12.11 -1.68
C ILE A 92 7.20 13.62 -1.91
N TRP A 93 6.59 14.34 -0.97
CA TRP A 93 6.46 15.79 -1.06
C TRP A 93 7.82 16.50 -1.12
N GLY A 94 8.74 16.16 -0.22
CA GLY A 94 10.07 16.79 -0.13
C GLY A 94 9.98 18.31 0.05
N ASP A 95 10.55 19.04 -0.88
CA ASP A 95 10.51 20.50 -0.96
C ASP A 95 9.29 21.06 -1.71
N GLY A 96 8.45 20.19 -2.27
CA GLY A 96 7.26 20.56 -3.03
C GLY A 96 7.53 21.00 -4.46
N ASP A 97 8.77 20.87 -4.95
CA ASP A 97 9.07 21.07 -6.38
C ASP A 97 8.31 20.03 -7.22
N PRO A 98 7.46 20.48 -8.17
CA PRO A 98 6.59 19.58 -8.91
C PRO A 98 7.35 18.44 -9.62
N GLU A 99 8.46 18.75 -10.27
CA GLU A 99 9.27 17.77 -10.99
C GLU A 99 9.92 16.76 -10.04
N GLY A 100 10.36 17.24 -8.87
CA GLY A 100 10.87 16.39 -7.78
C GLY A 100 9.80 15.47 -7.22
N VAL A 101 8.57 15.96 -7.02
CA VAL A 101 7.43 15.15 -6.58
C VAL A 101 7.09 14.08 -7.60
N HIS A 102 6.97 14.42 -8.89
CA HIS A 102 6.71 13.45 -9.97
C HIS A 102 7.74 12.31 -9.97
N ARG A 103 9.03 12.66 -9.90
CA ARG A 103 10.11 11.67 -9.89
C ARG A 103 10.04 10.75 -8.67
N ARG A 104 9.88 11.31 -7.46
CA ARG A 104 9.79 10.52 -6.23
C ARG A 104 8.55 9.63 -6.20
N ALA A 105 7.42 10.09 -6.75
CA ALA A 105 6.22 9.29 -6.90
C ALA A 105 6.42 8.13 -7.87
N ALA A 106 7.06 8.36 -9.02
CA ALA A 106 7.38 7.31 -9.99
C ALA A 106 8.34 6.27 -9.40
N GLU A 107 9.39 6.70 -8.69
CA GLU A 107 10.30 5.81 -7.99
C GLU A 107 9.58 4.94 -6.95
N ASN A 108 8.66 5.54 -6.19
CA ASN A 108 7.86 4.80 -5.21
C ASN A 108 6.93 3.77 -5.86
N MET A 109 6.39 4.06 -7.04
CA MET A 109 5.59 3.08 -7.79
C MET A 109 6.45 1.88 -8.26
N ILE A 110 7.69 2.13 -8.67
CA ILE A 110 8.65 1.05 -8.98
C ILE A 110 8.93 0.21 -7.73
N GLN A 111 9.14 0.86 -6.59
CA GLN A 111 9.31 0.16 -5.30
C GLN A 111 8.07 -0.68 -4.94
N ALA A 112 6.86 -0.18 -5.21
CA ALA A 112 5.63 -0.94 -5.01
C ALA A 112 5.56 -2.19 -5.90
N ALA A 113 6.03 -2.12 -7.14
CA ALA A 113 6.13 -3.28 -8.02
C ALA A 113 7.14 -4.32 -7.50
N HIS A 114 8.27 -3.88 -6.95
CA HIS A 114 9.22 -4.79 -6.29
C HIS A 114 8.62 -5.42 -5.02
N ALA A 115 7.91 -4.64 -4.21
CA ALA A 115 7.22 -5.14 -3.01
C ALA A 115 6.15 -6.18 -3.37
N ALA A 116 5.38 -5.95 -4.44
CA ALA A 116 4.40 -6.91 -4.96
C ALA A 116 5.08 -8.25 -5.30
N LYS A 117 6.21 -8.22 -5.98
CA LYS A 117 7.01 -9.42 -6.27
C LYS A 117 7.46 -10.14 -5.00
N MET A 118 7.92 -9.40 -3.97
CA MET A 118 8.33 -9.99 -2.68
C MET A 118 7.15 -10.61 -1.93
N LEU A 119 5.95 -10.06 -2.09
CA LEU A 119 4.71 -10.57 -1.50
C LEU A 119 4.08 -11.70 -2.33
N GLY A 120 4.55 -11.94 -3.55
CA GLY A 120 4.04 -13.00 -4.43
C GLY A 120 2.72 -12.64 -5.12
N ILE A 121 2.48 -11.35 -5.37
CA ILE A 121 1.32 -10.84 -6.10
C ILE A 121 1.76 -10.06 -7.34
N ASP A 122 0.83 -9.85 -8.27
CA ASP A 122 1.08 -9.23 -9.57
C ASP A 122 0.28 -7.92 -9.79
N THR A 123 -0.44 -7.46 -8.78
CA THR A 123 -1.33 -6.31 -8.91
C THR A 123 -0.95 -5.18 -7.96
N VAL A 124 -0.73 -4.01 -8.53
CA VAL A 124 -0.55 -2.73 -7.83
C VAL A 124 -1.54 -1.74 -8.42
N ALA A 125 -2.41 -1.18 -7.57
CA ALA A 125 -3.30 -0.09 -7.93
C ALA A 125 -2.60 1.25 -7.70
N GLY A 126 -2.64 2.14 -8.72
CA GLY A 126 -2.00 3.45 -8.68
C GLY A 126 -2.65 4.47 -9.58
#